data_842961f67932c37fa97976215d463bf9
#
_entry.id   842961f67932c37fa97976215d463bf9
#
_cell.length_a   1.000
_cell.length_b   1.000
_cell.length_c   1.000
_cell.angle_alpha   90.00
_cell.angle_beta   90.00
_cell.angle_gamma   90.00
#
_symmetry.space_group_name_H-M   'P 1'
#
loop_
_entity.id
_entity.type
_entity.pdbx_description
1 polymer ?
#
loop_
_entity_poly.entity_id
_entity_poly.type
_entity_poly.pdbx_seq_one_letter_code
_entity_poly.pdbx_strand_id
1 'polypeptide(L)'
;MENPRHRDPVGLPGIATSRASGSNESWFSTDMAVAYLLAAVAVALQMATNGRYGYFRDELYYLALSHHLDWGYVDLAPMAPLVAYIGRVLLGDSLHALRLLPALAQGAEILITGLITRELGGRRFAVLVACLAVFIAPVILANANRFSMNPFEPLFWMGAIYFLLLAINQDRPQFLAWVGVLVGLGLENKHSTAFFLIALLAGMLATVERRLFRSKWLWIAAGIIVLLALPNLIWQYRHGFATWVDLSNVKKIHKNVELPPLPFLKEQIMMLGPLTGLIWIAGLGFLLFHGEGKRYRVLGVTYLAFLAIMMALHGKNYYLAPIYPMLFAAGGVFWQKFFAAHSRLRWVKVVLPRVLVVSGIVAFPLVLPILPPDRIGPYLQALGVGVSRTETHMSSTLPQHFADEFGWPEMVAQVAGVYQAMPAEERAKTAILAGNYGSAGAIDFFGPRYGLPPSISAHQNYYYWGFRQYTGESLIMLNWQLDDAQQWCNSVEEGPKVNNPYAMSLEHYTVLICHGLKKPLAEAWPYFKVWD
;
A
#
# COMPACT_ATOMS: atom_id res chain seq x y z
N MET A 1 -1.01 -29.46 -87.11
CA MET A 1 0.38 -29.03 -86.88
C MET A 1 0.41 -28.31 -85.53
N GLU A 2 1.04 -28.95 -84.64
CA GLU A 2 1.49 -28.67 -83.29
C GLU A 2 0.93 -27.49 -82.49
N ASN A 3 0.35 -27.91 -81.34
CA ASN A 3 -0.16 -27.12 -80.22
C ASN A 3 0.97 -26.80 -79.25
N PRO A 4 1.21 -25.54 -78.80
CA PRO A 4 2.18 -25.22 -77.76
C PRO A 4 1.54 -25.34 -76.35
N ARG A 5 2.24 -26.10 -75.53
CA ARG A 5 1.97 -26.45 -74.14
C ARG A 5 1.79 -25.25 -73.22
N HIS A 6 0.73 -25.25 -72.43
CA HIS A 6 0.58 -24.47 -71.22
C HIS A 6 1.68 -24.85 -70.20
N ARG A 7 2.40 -23.85 -69.70
CA ARG A 7 3.23 -23.94 -68.52
C ARG A 7 2.42 -23.43 -67.33
N ASP A 8 2.22 -24.30 -66.36
CA ASP A 8 1.65 -23.94 -65.07
C ASP A 8 2.59 -23.00 -64.31
N PRO A 9 2.08 -21.96 -63.60
CA PRO A 9 2.89 -21.12 -62.72
C PRO A 9 3.20 -21.86 -61.41
N VAL A 10 4.48 -21.92 -61.07
CA VAL A 10 5.04 -22.41 -59.81
C VAL A 10 4.37 -21.72 -58.64
N GLY A 11 3.61 -22.48 -57.83
CA GLY A 11 3.00 -22.00 -56.60
C GLY A 11 4.04 -21.63 -55.55
N LEU A 12 4.03 -20.37 -55.14
CA LEU A 12 4.75 -19.91 -53.92
C LEU A 12 4.10 -20.56 -52.70
N PRO A 13 4.89 -21.05 -51.70
CA PRO A 13 4.34 -21.61 -50.48
C PRO A 13 3.55 -20.54 -49.72
N GLY A 14 2.26 -20.77 -49.54
CA GLY A 14 1.39 -19.89 -48.76
C GLY A 14 1.89 -19.77 -47.35
N ILE A 15 2.22 -18.54 -46.95
CA ILE A 15 2.39 -18.15 -45.55
C ILE A 15 1.00 -18.35 -44.92
N ALA A 16 0.84 -19.47 -44.23
CA ALA A 16 -0.31 -19.68 -43.36
C ALA A 16 -0.27 -18.62 -42.24
N THR A 17 -0.99 -17.54 -42.47
CA THR A 17 -1.38 -16.64 -41.37
C THR A 17 -2.33 -17.43 -40.48
N SER A 18 -1.78 -18.08 -39.43
CA SER A 18 -2.59 -18.55 -38.33
C SER A 18 -3.21 -17.33 -37.67
N ARG A 19 -4.39 -16.93 -38.14
CA ARG A 19 -5.29 -16.13 -37.33
C ARG A 19 -5.54 -16.94 -36.07
N ALA A 20 -4.86 -16.54 -34.97
CA ALA A 20 -5.29 -16.93 -33.64
C ALA A 20 -6.76 -16.47 -33.56
N SER A 21 -7.68 -17.41 -33.65
CA SER A 21 -9.06 -17.22 -33.29
C SER A 21 -9.05 -16.70 -31.87
N GLY A 22 -9.41 -15.43 -31.69
CA GLY A 22 -9.67 -14.86 -30.39
C GLY A 22 -10.81 -15.64 -29.76
N SER A 23 -10.47 -16.72 -29.06
CA SER A 23 -11.42 -17.35 -28.16
C SER A 23 -11.77 -16.28 -27.13
N ASN A 24 -13.03 -15.90 -27.04
CA ASN A 24 -13.65 -15.26 -25.89
C ASN A 24 -13.50 -16.24 -24.70
N GLU A 25 -12.27 -16.42 -24.22
CA GLU A 25 -12.03 -17.21 -23.03
C GLU A 25 -12.59 -16.41 -21.86
N SER A 26 -13.74 -16.88 -21.39
CA SER A 26 -14.50 -16.27 -20.31
C SER A 26 -13.63 -16.12 -19.05
N TRP A 27 -13.92 -15.10 -18.25
CA TRP A 27 -13.38 -14.93 -16.89
C TRP A 27 -13.47 -16.23 -16.07
N PHE A 28 -14.48 -17.05 -16.34
CA PHE A 28 -14.74 -18.34 -15.69
C PHE A 28 -14.03 -19.53 -16.36
N SER A 29 -12.88 -19.30 -17.00
CA SER A 29 -12.11 -20.42 -17.55
C SER A 29 -11.56 -21.32 -16.43
N THR A 30 -11.38 -22.60 -16.74
CA THR A 30 -10.78 -23.58 -15.81
C THR A 30 -9.36 -23.19 -15.36
N ASP A 31 -8.66 -22.38 -16.15
CA ASP A 31 -7.33 -21.86 -15.81
C ASP A 31 -7.38 -20.84 -14.67
N MET A 32 -8.46 -20.06 -14.55
CA MET A 32 -8.66 -19.07 -13.50
C MET A 32 -9.20 -19.67 -12.18
N ALA A 33 -9.70 -20.92 -12.18
CA ALA A 33 -10.27 -21.52 -10.99
C ALA A 33 -9.31 -21.50 -9.78
N VAL A 34 -8.01 -21.67 -10.02
CA VAL A 34 -6.99 -21.61 -8.97
C VAL A 34 -6.80 -20.18 -8.42
N ALA A 35 -6.93 -19.17 -9.26
CA ALA A 35 -6.85 -17.78 -8.81
C ALA A 35 -8.05 -17.42 -7.91
N TYR A 36 -9.27 -17.85 -8.26
CA TYR A 36 -10.45 -17.67 -7.41
C TYR A 36 -10.31 -18.37 -6.06
N LEU A 37 -9.79 -19.61 -6.06
CA LEU A 37 -9.54 -20.33 -4.82
C LEU A 37 -8.52 -19.60 -3.95
N LEU A 38 -7.39 -19.19 -4.52
CA LEU A 38 -6.34 -18.48 -3.78
C LEU A 38 -6.83 -17.11 -3.27
N ALA A 39 -7.62 -16.39 -4.05
CA ALA A 39 -8.23 -15.13 -3.63
C ALA A 39 -9.17 -15.34 -2.43
N ALA A 40 -10.03 -16.36 -2.48
CA ALA A 40 -10.92 -16.69 -1.37
C ALA A 40 -10.15 -17.11 -0.10
N VAL A 41 -9.10 -17.92 -0.26
CA VAL A 41 -8.22 -18.34 0.85
C VAL A 41 -7.49 -17.14 1.43
N ALA A 42 -7.01 -16.20 0.60
CA ALA A 42 -6.34 -14.99 1.06
C ALA A 42 -7.28 -14.13 1.93
N VAL A 43 -8.49 -13.86 1.45
CA VAL A 43 -9.50 -13.12 2.22
C VAL A 43 -9.83 -13.85 3.53
N ALA A 44 -10.04 -15.15 3.49
CA ALA A 44 -10.33 -15.94 4.69
C ALA A 44 -9.17 -15.91 5.72
N LEU A 45 -7.91 -16.01 5.25
CA LEU A 45 -6.73 -15.92 6.10
C LEU A 45 -6.62 -14.53 6.76
N GLN A 46 -6.80 -13.47 5.99
CA GLN A 46 -6.79 -12.10 6.51
C GLN A 46 -7.88 -11.92 7.57
N MET A 47 -9.11 -12.33 7.30
CA MET A 47 -10.23 -12.20 8.24
C MET A 47 -10.04 -13.06 9.51
N ALA A 48 -9.37 -14.20 9.41
CA ALA A 48 -9.07 -15.06 10.56
C ALA A 48 -7.98 -14.49 11.48
N THR A 49 -7.16 -13.56 10.98
CA THR A 49 -5.99 -13.04 11.71
C THR A 49 -6.11 -11.57 12.08
N ASN A 50 -6.77 -10.76 11.29
CA ASN A 50 -6.74 -9.29 11.36
C ASN A 50 -7.35 -8.66 12.63
N GLY A 51 -8.06 -9.41 13.45
CA GLY A 51 -8.64 -8.91 14.72
C GLY A 51 -7.89 -9.33 15.98
N ARG A 52 -6.72 -9.97 15.85
CA ARG A 52 -6.00 -10.54 17.02
C ARG A 52 -5.19 -9.52 17.81
N TYR A 53 -4.74 -8.44 17.15
CA TYR A 53 -4.11 -7.29 17.78
C TYR A 53 -5.06 -6.11 17.70
N GLY A 54 -4.61 -4.92 18.13
CA GLY A 54 -5.42 -3.71 18.14
C GLY A 54 -5.52 -3.00 16.80
N TYR A 55 -6.04 -1.78 16.83
CA TYR A 55 -6.01 -0.87 15.69
C TYR A 55 -4.57 -0.40 15.44
N PHE A 56 -4.17 -0.39 14.18
CA PHE A 56 -2.92 0.21 13.76
C PHE A 56 -3.02 1.74 13.85
N ARG A 57 -1.93 2.41 14.21
CA ARG A 57 -1.88 3.88 14.40
C ARG A 57 -2.57 4.65 13.28
N ASP A 58 -2.25 4.32 12.03
CA ASP A 58 -2.81 5.02 10.88
C ASP A 58 -4.29 4.69 10.66
N GLU A 59 -4.79 3.51 11.08
CA GLU A 59 -6.21 3.17 10.98
C GLU A 59 -7.08 4.12 11.83
N LEU A 60 -6.61 4.49 13.03
CA LEU A 60 -7.29 5.47 13.87
C LEU A 60 -7.33 6.84 13.21
N TYR A 61 -6.27 7.21 12.50
CA TYR A 61 -6.24 8.44 11.72
C TYR A 61 -7.18 8.38 10.51
N TYR A 62 -7.20 7.29 9.73
CA TYR A 62 -8.15 7.13 8.63
C TYR A 62 -9.61 7.16 9.10
N LEU A 63 -9.90 6.61 10.27
CA LEU A 63 -11.23 6.71 10.89
C LEU A 63 -11.58 8.17 11.18
N ALA A 64 -10.67 8.94 11.76
CA ALA A 64 -10.86 10.37 12.00
C ALA A 64 -11.04 11.15 10.69
N LEU A 65 -10.18 10.92 9.67
CA LEU A 65 -10.30 11.51 8.33
C LEU A 65 -11.64 11.19 7.67
N SER A 66 -12.18 10.00 7.88
CA SER A 66 -13.47 9.59 7.32
C SER A 66 -14.67 10.37 7.87
N HIS A 67 -14.52 11.05 9.00
CA HIS A 67 -15.49 12.01 9.52
C HIS A 67 -15.34 13.42 8.93
N HIS A 68 -14.21 13.70 8.26
CA HIS A 68 -13.84 14.99 7.71
C HIS A 68 -13.39 14.84 6.25
N LEU A 69 -14.31 14.35 5.38
CA LEU A 69 -13.99 14.12 3.97
C LEU A 69 -13.66 15.44 3.27
N ASP A 70 -12.55 15.44 2.53
CA ASP A 70 -12.09 16.54 1.70
C ASP A 70 -11.42 16.01 0.44
N TRP A 71 -11.09 16.88 -0.50
CA TRP A 71 -10.44 16.56 -1.76
C TRP A 71 -8.92 16.37 -1.67
N GLY A 72 -8.36 16.51 -0.49
CA GLY A 72 -6.95 16.28 -0.21
C GLY A 72 -6.66 16.42 1.27
N TYR A 73 -5.48 16.01 1.67
CA TYR A 73 -4.98 16.03 3.03
C TYR A 73 -3.49 16.39 3.02
N VAL A 74 -2.93 16.63 4.20
CA VAL A 74 -1.51 17.02 4.35
C VAL A 74 -0.57 15.92 3.83
N ASP A 75 -0.82 14.68 4.22
CA ASP A 75 0.10 13.54 4.05
C ASP A 75 -0.42 12.48 3.08
N LEU A 76 -1.66 12.62 2.56
CA LEU A 76 -2.28 11.60 1.72
C LEU A 76 -3.31 12.14 0.72
N ALA A 77 -3.66 11.32 -0.23
CA ALA A 77 -4.68 11.57 -1.23
C ALA A 77 -6.08 11.13 -0.73
N PRO A 78 -7.19 11.62 -1.32
CA PRO A 78 -8.53 11.53 -0.71
C PRO A 78 -9.19 10.15 -0.75
N MET A 79 -8.72 9.21 -1.57
CA MET A 79 -9.44 7.94 -1.78
C MET A 79 -9.48 7.05 -0.54
N ALA A 80 -8.38 6.91 0.20
CA ALA A 80 -8.37 6.03 1.37
C ALA A 80 -9.34 6.50 2.47
N PRO A 81 -9.41 7.79 2.86
CA PRO A 81 -10.47 8.31 3.73
C PRO A 81 -11.89 8.08 3.20
N LEU A 82 -12.12 8.24 1.89
CA LEU A 82 -13.41 7.95 1.27
C LEU A 82 -13.77 6.47 1.37
N VAL A 83 -12.83 5.57 1.12
CA VAL A 83 -13.02 4.11 1.25
C VAL A 83 -13.30 3.74 2.71
N ALA A 84 -12.60 4.35 3.68
CA ALA A 84 -12.88 4.18 5.11
C ALA A 84 -14.30 4.65 5.45
N TYR A 85 -14.73 5.81 4.96
CA TYR A 85 -16.09 6.33 5.13
C TYR A 85 -17.15 5.36 4.60
N ILE A 86 -16.98 4.89 3.36
CA ILE A 86 -17.92 3.93 2.74
C ILE A 86 -17.95 2.63 3.55
N GLY A 87 -16.79 2.11 3.97
CA GLY A 87 -16.68 0.93 4.82
C GLY A 87 -17.45 1.09 6.13
N ARG A 88 -17.26 2.21 6.82
CA ARG A 88 -17.97 2.52 8.08
C ARG A 88 -19.49 2.60 7.91
N VAL A 89 -19.94 3.29 6.87
CA VAL A 89 -21.40 3.44 6.60
C VAL A 89 -22.05 2.09 6.27
N LEU A 90 -21.35 1.22 5.52
CA LEU A 90 -21.94 -0.05 5.07
C LEU A 90 -21.72 -1.21 6.06
N LEU A 91 -20.60 -1.22 6.79
CA LEU A 91 -20.16 -2.37 7.58
C LEU A 91 -20.01 -2.05 9.08
N GLY A 92 -20.07 -0.76 9.46
CA GLY A 92 -19.86 -0.30 10.84
C GLY A 92 -18.39 -0.04 11.18
N ASP A 93 -18.15 0.34 12.45
CA ASP A 93 -16.86 0.86 12.95
C ASP A 93 -15.94 -0.22 13.55
N SER A 94 -16.25 -1.51 13.37
CA SER A 94 -15.41 -2.57 13.93
C SER A 94 -14.10 -2.75 13.16
N LEU A 95 -13.05 -3.21 13.86
CA LEU A 95 -11.76 -3.50 13.25
C LEU A 95 -11.87 -4.49 12.08
N HIS A 96 -12.70 -5.54 12.24
CA HIS A 96 -12.94 -6.51 11.17
C HIS A 96 -13.65 -5.88 9.95
N ALA A 97 -14.60 -4.98 10.17
CA ALA A 97 -15.28 -4.25 9.09
C ALA A 97 -14.30 -3.39 8.30
N LEU A 98 -13.45 -2.63 9.00
CA LEU A 98 -12.43 -1.80 8.37
C LEU A 98 -11.42 -2.64 7.58
N ARG A 99 -10.92 -3.73 8.17
CA ARG A 99 -9.90 -4.60 7.57
C ARG A 99 -10.43 -5.60 6.54
N LEU A 100 -11.76 -5.73 6.37
CA LEU A 100 -12.33 -6.49 5.24
C LEU A 100 -11.97 -5.85 3.90
N LEU A 101 -11.92 -4.53 3.82
CA LEU A 101 -11.64 -3.82 2.56
C LEU A 101 -10.23 -4.12 2.01
N PRO A 102 -9.13 -4.00 2.78
CA PRO A 102 -7.81 -4.41 2.32
C PRO A 102 -7.71 -5.92 2.05
N ALA A 103 -8.42 -6.77 2.80
CA ALA A 103 -8.47 -8.20 2.51
C ALA A 103 -9.10 -8.50 1.14
N LEU A 104 -10.20 -7.82 0.80
CA LEU A 104 -10.84 -7.91 -0.52
C LEU A 104 -9.92 -7.35 -1.62
N ALA A 105 -9.18 -6.27 -1.33
CA ALA A 105 -8.19 -5.72 -2.28
C ALA A 105 -7.11 -6.74 -2.62
N GLN A 106 -6.57 -7.49 -1.65
CA GLN A 106 -5.62 -8.57 -1.90
C GLN A 106 -6.25 -9.69 -2.76
N GLY A 107 -7.48 -10.07 -2.48
CA GLY A 107 -8.21 -11.04 -3.31
C GLY A 107 -8.31 -10.58 -4.77
N ALA A 108 -8.65 -9.31 -4.99
CA ALA A 108 -8.74 -8.71 -6.32
C ALA A 108 -7.35 -8.62 -6.99
N GLU A 109 -6.28 -8.29 -6.25
CA GLU A 109 -4.90 -8.28 -6.75
C GLU A 109 -4.48 -9.67 -7.28
N ILE A 110 -4.80 -10.74 -6.55
CA ILE A 110 -4.56 -12.12 -6.98
C ILE A 110 -5.32 -12.41 -8.29
N LEU A 111 -6.57 -11.99 -8.41
CA LEU A 111 -7.38 -12.21 -9.62
C LEU A 111 -6.81 -11.43 -10.81
N ILE A 112 -6.45 -10.17 -10.65
CA ILE A 112 -5.86 -9.36 -11.72
C ILE A 112 -4.51 -9.95 -12.15
N THR A 113 -3.70 -10.45 -11.20
CA THR A 113 -2.44 -11.16 -11.53
C THR A 113 -2.70 -12.40 -12.39
N GLY A 114 -3.73 -13.17 -12.07
CA GLY A 114 -4.16 -14.30 -12.89
C GLY A 114 -4.55 -13.89 -14.32
N LEU A 115 -5.29 -12.79 -14.46
CA LEU A 115 -5.68 -12.25 -15.78
C LEU A 115 -4.45 -11.76 -16.57
N ILE A 116 -3.52 -11.03 -15.94
CA ILE A 116 -2.26 -10.62 -16.56
C ILE A 116 -1.47 -11.85 -17.02
N THR A 117 -1.40 -12.90 -16.18
CA THR A 117 -0.70 -14.15 -16.53
C THR A 117 -1.27 -14.76 -17.79
N ARG A 118 -2.58 -14.74 -17.95
CA ARG A 118 -3.25 -15.26 -19.17
C ARG A 118 -2.96 -14.41 -20.39
N GLU A 119 -3.03 -13.09 -20.26
CA GLU A 119 -2.69 -12.16 -21.35
C GLU A 119 -1.23 -12.33 -21.83
N LEU A 120 -0.33 -12.75 -20.94
CA LEU A 120 1.06 -13.11 -21.27
C LEU A 120 1.20 -14.52 -21.88
N GLY A 121 0.10 -15.28 -22.09
CA GLY A 121 0.08 -16.63 -22.67
C GLY A 121 0.24 -17.76 -21.64
N GLY A 122 0.07 -17.47 -20.36
CA GLY A 122 0.08 -18.48 -19.29
C GLY A 122 -1.23 -19.27 -19.23
N ARG A 123 -1.12 -20.53 -18.79
CA ARG A 123 -2.24 -21.42 -18.50
C ARG A 123 -2.25 -21.75 -17.00
N ARG A 124 -3.08 -22.69 -16.59
CA ARG A 124 -3.35 -23.06 -15.19
C ARG A 124 -2.11 -23.13 -14.30
N PHE A 125 -1.00 -23.72 -14.76
CA PHE A 125 0.24 -23.79 -13.96
C PHE A 125 0.89 -22.42 -13.77
N ALA A 126 0.95 -21.60 -14.83
CA ALA A 126 1.49 -20.25 -14.74
C ALA A 126 0.65 -19.38 -13.80
N VAL A 127 -0.70 -19.48 -13.93
CA VAL A 127 -1.64 -18.77 -13.03
C VAL A 127 -1.46 -19.23 -11.58
N LEU A 128 -1.33 -20.55 -11.33
CA LEU A 128 -1.07 -21.07 -9.98
C LEU A 128 0.21 -20.45 -9.38
N VAL A 129 1.34 -20.48 -10.10
CA VAL A 129 2.63 -20.01 -9.58
C VAL A 129 2.60 -18.50 -9.36
N ALA A 130 2.04 -17.73 -10.28
CA ALA A 130 1.95 -16.28 -10.18
C ALA A 130 1.05 -15.84 -9.01
N CYS A 131 -0.17 -16.38 -8.94
CA CYS A 131 -1.13 -16.03 -7.89
C CYS A 131 -0.66 -16.51 -6.50
N LEU A 132 0.00 -17.67 -6.43
CA LEU A 132 0.58 -18.18 -5.20
C LEU A 132 1.73 -17.28 -4.72
N ALA A 133 2.58 -16.77 -5.62
CA ALA A 133 3.64 -15.85 -5.27
C ALA A 133 3.09 -14.53 -4.70
N VAL A 134 2.00 -13.98 -5.27
CA VAL A 134 1.28 -12.82 -4.70
C VAL A 134 0.72 -13.16 -3.32
N PHE A 135 0.05 -14.32 -3.18
CA PHE A 135 -0.61 -14.74 -1.94
C PHE A 135 0.37 -14.86 -0.77
N ILE A 136 1.59 -15.40 -1.02
CA ILE A 136 2.55 -15.66 0.07
C ILE A 136 3.57 -14.54 0.30
N ALA A 137 3.61 -13.52 -0.55
CA ALA A 137 4.59 -12.43 -0.42
C ALA A 137 4.36 -11.63 0.87
N PRO A 138 5.34 -11.60 1.81
CA PRO A 138 5.16 -10.99 3.13
C PRO A 138 4.69 -9.54 3.08
N VAL A 139 5.25 -8.70 2.20
CA VAL A 139 4.87 -7.29 2.09
C VAL A 139 3.42 -7.12 1.61
N ILE A 140 2.93 -7.98 0.72
CA ILE A 140 1.54 -7.95 0.23
C ILE A 140 0.59 -8.38 1.35
N LEU A 141 0.92 -9.45 2.07
CA LEU A 141 0.16 -9.91 3.23
C LEU A 141 0.10 -8.85 4.32
N ALA A 142 1.24 -8.22 4.64
CA ALA A 142 1.32 -7.16 5.64
C ALA A 142 0.44 -5.96 5.29
N ASN A 143 0.47 -5.52 4.03
CA ASN A 143 -0.36 -4.41 3.57
C ASN A 143 -1.85 -4.75 3.62
N ALA A 144 -2.23 -5.97 3.29
CA ALA A 144 -3.63 -6.40 3.28
C ALA A 144 -4.21 -6.69 4.68
N ASN A 145 -3.37 -6.82 5.70
CA ASN A 145 -3.80 -7.07 7.08
C ASN A 145 -4.27 -5.81 7.81
N ARG A 146 -3.96 -4.63 7.30
CA ARG A 146 -4.27 -3.32 7.89
C ARG A 146 -4.91 -2.41 6.86
N PHE A 147 -5.75 -1.51 7.33
CA PHE A 147 -6.32 -0.49 6.47
C PHE A 147 -5.33 0.67 6.25
N SER A 148 -5.03 0.91 5.00
CA SER A 148 -4.28 2.09 4.54
C SER A 148 -4.50 2.27 3.03
N MET A 149 -3.84 3.24 2.41
CA MET A 149 -3.82 3.39 0.95
C MET A 149 -3.04 2.27 0.23
N ASN A 150 -2.13 1.56 0.92
CA ASN A 150 -1.20 0.62 0.29
C ASN A 150 -1.85 -0.63 -0.34
N PRO A 151 -2.84 -1.31 0.29
CA PRO A 151 -3.47 -2.50 -0.31
C PRO A 151 -4.29 -2.20 -1.57
N PHE A 152 -4.72 -0.96 -1.78
CA PHE A 152 -5.49 -0.57 -2.97
C PHE A 152 -4.61 -0.17 -4.15
N GLU A 153 -3.39 0.27 -3.91
CA GLU A 153 -2.45 0.75 -4.94
C GLU A 153 -2.17 -0.30 -6.04
N PRO A 154 -1.94 -1.61 -5.71
CA PRO A 154 -1.75 -2.64 -6.73
C PRO A 154 -2.93 -2.81 -7.67
N LEU A 155 -4.17 -2.55 -7.23
CA LEU A 155 -5.37 -2.68 -8.07
C LEU A 155 -5.32 -1.71 -9.23
N PHE A 156 -4.91 -0.47 -8.98
CA PHE A 156 -4.80 0.56 -9.99
C PHE A 156 -3.65 0.29 -10.96
N TRP A 157 -2.48 -0.06 -10.43
CA TRP A 157 -1.30 -0.31 -11.27
C TRP A 157 -1.46 -1.57 -12.11
N MET A 158 -1.87 -2.68 -11.51
CA MET A 158 -2.06 -3.94 -12.21
C MET A 158 -3.26 -3.89 -13.16
N GLY A 159 -4.32 -3.18 -12.79
CA GLY A 159 -5.43 -2.91 -13.70
C GLY A 159 -4.98 -2.11 -14.92
N ALA A 160 -4.16 -1.06 -14.73
CA ALA A 160 -3.59 -0.29 -15.84
C ALA A 160 -2.69 -1.17 -16.75
N ILE A 161 -1.84 -2.02 -16.16
CA ILE A 161 -1.03 -3.01 -16.90
C ILE A 161 -1.93 -3.99 -17.67
N TYR A 162 -3.00 -4.49 -17.06
CA TYR A 162 -3.93 -5.40 -17.73
C TYR A 162 -4.56 -4.76 -18.97
N PHE A 163 -5.08 -3.54 -18.85
CA PHE A 163 -5.65 -2.83 -20.00
C PHE A 163 -4.60 -2.43 -21.05
N LEU A 164 -3.37 -2.14 -20.65
CA LEU A 164 -2.27 -1.95 -21.60
C LEU A 164 -2.00 -3.25 -22.38
N LEU A 165 -1.99 -4.41 -21.71
CA LEU A 165 -1.83 -5.72 -22.37
C LEU A 165 -2.98 -6.00 -23.34
N LEU A 166 -4.22 -5.67 -22.99
CA LEU A 166 -5.35 -5.77 -23.91
C LEU A 166 -5.17 -4.86 -25.14
N ALA A 167 -4.68 -3.64 -24.93
CA ALA A 167 -4.38 -2.71 -26.05
C ALA A 167 -3.33 -3.29 -27.00
N ILE A 168 -2.27 -3.93 -26.45
CA ILE A 168 -1.19 -4.57 -27.21
C ILE A 168 -1.67 -5.87 -27.90
N ASN A 169 -2.37 -6.74 -27.17
CA ASN A 169 -2.73 -8.08 -27.64
C ASN A 169 -3.83 -8.04 -28.69
N GLN A 170 -4.82 -7.17 -28.53
CA GLN A 170 -5.97 -7.04 -29.43
C GLN A 170 -5.79 -5.96 -30.50
N ASP A 171 -4.65 -5.22 -30.47
CA ASP A 171 -4.39 -4.03 -31.31
C ASP A 171 -5.52 -3.00 -31.23
N ARG A 172 -6.04 -2.79 -30.02
CA ARG A 172 -7.15 -1.89 -29.70
C ARG A 172 -6.70 -0.77 -28.76
N PRO A 173 -6.18 0.33 -29.27
CA PRO A 173 -5.64 1.42 -28.42
C PRO A 173 -6.71 2.12 -27.57
N GLN A 174 -8.02 1.89 -27.82
CA GLN A 174 -9.09 2.42 -26.97
C GLN A 174 -9.02 1.94 -25.52
N PHE A 175 -8.40 0.80 -25.24
CA PHE A 175 -8.16 0.34 -23.86
C PHE A 175 -7.25 1.27 -23.05
N LEU A 176 -6.48 2.16 -23.71
CA LEU A 176 -5.70 3.18 -23.01
C LEU A 176 -6.57 4.17 -22.23
N ALA A 177 -7.85 4.35 -22.61
CA ALA A 177 -8.77 5.17 -21.81
C ALA A 177 -8.94 4.59 -20.40
N TRP A 178 -9.04 3.25 -20.27
CA TRP A 178 -9.09 2.57 -18.98
C TRP A 178 -7.76 2.66 -18.20
N VAL A 179 -6.63 2.63 -18.92
CA VAL A 179 -5.32 2.95 -18.29
C VAL A 179 -5.38 4.36 -17.68
N GLY A 180 -5.93 5.34 -18.41
CA GLY A 180 -6.12 6.70 -17.90
C GLY A 180 -7.00 6.77 -16.65
N VAL A 181 -8.13 6.04 -16.64
CA VAL A 181 -9.03 5.97 -15.48
C VAL A 181 -8.30 5.39 -14.26
N LEU A 182 -7.61 4.26 -14.44
CA LEU A 182 -6.96 3.57 -13.32
C LEU A 182 -5.75 4.33 -12.79
N VAL A 183 -4.96 4.96 -13.65
CA VAL A 183 -3.86 5.82 -13.21
C VAL A 183 -4.40 7.07 -12.51
N GLY A 184 -5.46 7.70 -13.02
CA GLY A 184 -6.09 8.85 -12.37
C GLY A 184 -6.63 8.52 -10.98
N LEU A 185 -7.37 7.41 -10.84
CA LEU A 185 -7.83 6.92 -9.54
C LEU A 185 -6.66 6.50 -8.63
N GLY A 186 -5.60 5.93 -9.21
CA GLY A 186 -4.39 5.61 -8.48
C GLY A 186 -3.70 6.84 -7.88
N LEU A 187 -3.70 7.98 -8.56
CA LEU A 187 -3.20 9.26 -8.03
C LEU A 187 -4.05 9.75 -6.85
N GLU A 188 -5.36 9.58 -6.92
CA GLU A 188 -6.29 9.89 -5.82
C GLU A 188 -6.17 8.91 -4.64
N ASN A 189 -5.56 7.73 -4.85
CA ASN A 189 -5.22 6.80 -3.77
C ASN A 189 -3.85 7.11 -3.16
N LYS A 190 -2.82 7.30 -4.00
CA LYS A 190 -1.44 7.56 -3.53
C LYS A 190 -0.60 8.24 -4.61
N HIS A 191 0.08 9.31 -4.23
CA HIS A 191 0.88 10.13 -5.15
C HIS A 191 2.07 9.38 -5.79
N SER A 192 2.52 8.24 -5.22
CA SER A 192 3.53 7.34 -5.83
C SER A 192 3.12 6.82 -7.22
N THR A 193 1.82 6.80 -7.53
CA THR A 193 1.30 6.47 -8.86
C THR A 193 1.85 7.40 -9.97
N ALA A 194 2.25 8.64 -9.62
CA ALA A 194 2.92 9.53 -10.58
C ALA A 194 4.27 8.97 -11.05
N PHE A 195 5.05 8.38 -10.14
CA PHE A 195 6.32 7.75 -10.48
C PHE A 195 6.12 6.47 -11.30
N PHE A 196 5.07 5.70 -11.00
CA PHE A 196 4.67 4.56 -11.83
C PHE A 196 4.29 5.02 -13.24
N LEU A 197 3.50 6.09 -13.39
CA LEU A 197 3.14 6.65 -14.69
C LEU A 197 4.39 7.08 -15.48
N ILE A 198 5.33 7.79 -14.85
CA ILE A 198 6.61 8.19 -15.47
C ILE A 198 7.38 6.96 -15.95
N ALA A 199 7.48 5.93 -15.12
CA ALA A 199 8.15 4.68 -15.48
C ALA A 199 7.44 3.94 -16.62
N LEU A 200 6.10 3.92 -16.63
CA LEU A 200 5.29 3.33 -17.70
C LEU A 200 5.50 4.05 -19.03
N LEU A 201 5.48 5.38 -19.03
CA LEU A 201 5.76 6.18 -20.21
C LEU A 201 7.18 5.98 -20.72
N ALA A 202 8.18 5.88 -19.80
CA ALA A 202 9.55 5.55 -20.17
C ALA A 202 9.64 4.15 -20.80
N GLY A 203 8.94 3.16 -20.26
CA GLY A 203 8.83 1.81 -20.82
C GLY A 203 8.22 1.81 -22.23
N MET A 204 7.15 2.58 -22.43
CA MET A 204 6.51 2.72 -23.74
C MET A 204 7.46 3.40 -24.76
N LEU A 205 8.13 4.48 -24.37
CA LEU A 205 9.06 5.22 -25.25
C LEU A 205 10.27 4.37 -25.66
N ALA A 206 10.83 3.59 -24.75
CA ALA A 206 12.00 2.76 -24.96
C ALA A 206 11.73 1.46 -25.74
N THR A 207 10.47 1.16 -26.07
CA THR A 207 10.07 -0.08 -26.73
C THR A 207 9.27 0.16 -28.01
N VAL A 208 8.84 -0.90 -28.66
CA VAL A 208 7.98 -0.84 -29.84
C VAL A 208 6.65 -0.14 -29.55
N GLU A 209 6.24 -0.08 -28.29
CA GLU A 209 4.98 0.55 -27.87
C GLU A 209 5.01 2.08 -27.92
N ARG A 210 6.17 2.71 -28.25
CA ARG A 210 6.23 4.13 -28.65
C ARG A 210 5.24 4.49 -29.76
N ARG A 211 4.77 3.50 -30.55
CA ARG A 211 3.71 3.68 -31.55
C ARG A 211 2.41 4.23 -30.95
N LEU A 212 2.10 3.91 -29.69
CA LEU A 212 0.90 4.32 -28.98
C LEU A 212 0.87 5.85 -28.73
N PHE A 213 2.01 6.55 -28.76
CA PHE A 213 2.06 8.01 -28.66
C PHE A 213 1.42 8.72 -29.85
N ARG A 214 1.28 8.03 -30.99
CA ARG A 214 0.55 8.54 -32.17
C ARG A 214 -0.96 8.31 -32.07
N SER A 215 -1.43 7.53 -31.08
CA SER A 215 -2.85 7.25 -30.91
C SER A 215 -3.54 8.38 -30.14
N LYS A 216 -4.70 8.82 -30.63
CA LYS A 216 -5.57 9.76 -29.88
C LYS A 216 -5.96 9.25 -28.50
N TRP A 217 -6.03 7.93 -28.33
CA TRP A 217 -6.45 7.30 -27.08
C TRP A 217 -5.46 7.51 -25.93
N LEU A 218 -4.15 7.68 -26.22
CA LEU A 218 -3.18 8.05 -25.19
C LEU A 218 -3.45 9.48 -24.68
N TRP A 219 -3.79 10.40 -25.57
CA TRP A 219 -4.10 11.78 -25.18
C TRP A 219 -5.45 11.89 -24.46
N ILE A 220 -6.43 11.04 -24.84
CA ILE A 220 -7.68 10.89 -24.08
C ILE A 220 -7.37 10.36 -22.68
N ALA A 221 -6.50 9.35 -22.54
CA ALA A 221 -6.06 8.84 -21.24
C ALA A 221 -5.39 9.92 -20.39
N ALA A 222 -4.51 10.74 -20.99
CA ALA A 222 -3.88 11.86 -20.31
C ALA A 222 -4.92 12.89 -19.82
N GLY A 223 -5.90 13.22 -20.66
CA GLY A 223 -7.02 14.11 -20.27
C GLY A 223 -7.84 13.55 -19.09
N ILE A 224 -8.12 12.23 -19.10
CA ILE A 224 -8.83 11.55 -18.01
C ILE A 224 -8.00 11.60 -16.71
N ILE A 225 -6.70 11.35 -16.78
CA ILE A 225 -5.80 11.43 -15.60
C ILE A 225 -5.85 12.83 -15.00
N VAL A 226 -5.69 13.87 -15.85
CA VAL A 226 -5.73 15.26 -15.37
C VAL A 226 -7.09 15.59 -14.76
N LEU A 227 -8.18 15.19 -15.41
CA LEU A 227 -9.54 15.45 -14.90
C LEU A 227 -9.78 14.81 -13.54
N LEU A 228 -9.34 13.57 -13.34
CA LEU A 228 -9.50 12.85 -12.08
C LEU A 228 -8.60 13.42 -10.97
N ALA A 229 -7.36 13.79 -11.29
CA ALA A 229 -6.43 14.36 -10.33
C ALA A 229 -6.71 15.85 -9.99
N LEU A 230 -7.54 16.53 -10.78
CA LEU A 230 -7.76 17.97 -10.67
C LEU A 230 -8.31 18.42 -9.30
N PRO A 231 -9.28 17.72 -8.68
CA PRO A 231 -9.80 18.11 -7.36
C PRO A 231 -8.71 18.13 -6.29
N ASN A 232 -7.88 17.10 -6.23
CA ASN A 232 -6.75 17.04 -5.29
C ASN A 232 -5.69 18.11 -5.59
N LEU A 233 -5.35 18.35 -6.87
CA LEU A 233 -4.41 19.40 -7.24
C LEU A 233 -4.91 20.80 -6.85
N ILE A 234 -6.21 21.07 -7.01
CA ILE A 234 -6.82 22.34 -6.55
C ILE A 234 -6.76 22.46 -5.04
N TRP A 235 -7.04 21.36 -4.31
CA TRP A 235 -6.93 21.34 -2.87
C TRP A 235 -5.48 21.64 -2.43
N GLN A 236 -4.51 20.95 -2.99
CA GLN A 236 -3.08 21.17 -2.69
C GLN A 236 -2.67 22.63 -2.97
N TYR A 237 -3.08 23.20 -4.09
CA TYR A 237 -2.79 24.59 -4.41
C TYR A 237 -3.37 25.55 -3.36
N ARG A 238 -4.63 25.36 -2.96
CA ARG A 238 -5.31 26.20 -1.97
C ARG A 238 -4.70 26.10 -0.57
N HIS A 239 -4.06 24.96 -0.25
CA HIS A 239 -3.44 24.68 1.05
C HIS A 239 -1.90 24.82 1.00
N GLY A 240 -1.35 25.56 0.02
CA GLY A 240 0.07 25.84 -0.06
C GLY A 240 0.94 24.61 -0.32
N PHE A 241 0.41 23.62 -1.08
CA PHE A 241 1.08 22.35 -1.36
C PHE A 241 1.49 21.60 -0.08
N ALA A 242 0.54 21.44 0.84
CA ALA A 242 0.75 20.84 2.16
C ALA A 242 1.53 19.52 2.10
N THR A 243 1.20 18.60 1.16
CA THR A 243 1.92 17.33 0.98
C THR A 243 3.40 17.54 0.61
N TRP A 244 3.72 18.57 -0.17
CA TRP A 244 5.11 18.87 -0.49
C TRP A 244 5.88 19.38 0.73
N VAL A 245 5.24 20.20 1.56
CA VAL A 245 5.82 20.70 2.81
C VAL A 245 6.09 19.53 3.75
N ASP A 246 5.11 18.64 3.96
CA ASP A 246 5.23 17.43 4.75
C ASP A 246 6.42 16.56 4.29
N LEU A 247 6.45 16.17 3.01
CA LEU A 247 7.54 15.37 2.44
C LEU A 247 8.92 16.05 2.60
N SER A 248 8.97 17.38 2.50
CA SER A 248 10.19 18.15 2.69
C SER A 248 10.67 18.12 4.14
N ASN A 249 9.74 18.20 5.09
CA ASN A 249 10.04 18.09 6.52
C ASN A 249 10.49 16.68 6.88
N VAL A 250 9.75 15.64 6.47
CA VAL A 250 10.14 14.22 6.63
C VAL A 250 11.58 13.97 6.18
N LYS A 251 11.98 14.56 5.04
CA LYS A 251 13.34 14.44 4.52
C LYS A 251 14.36 15.21 5.39
N LYS A 252 14.03 16.43 5.84
CA LYS A 252 14.92 17.27 6.67
C LYS A 252 15.25 16.62 8.01
N ILE A 253 14.27 15.97 8.64
CA ILE A 253 14.46 15.30 9.95
C ILE A 253 14.96 13.86 9.82
N HIS A 254 15.24 13.39 8.59
CA HIS A 254 15.65 12.01 8.33
C HIS A 254 14.74 10.96 8.97
N LYS A 255 13.42 11.19 8.92
CA LYS A 255 12.41 10.30 9.55
C LYS A 255 12.47 8.89 9.00
N ASN A 256 12.63 8.73 7.70
CA ASN A 256 12.61 7.42 7.04
C ASN A 256 13.99 6.75 7.07
N VAL A 257 13.98 5.42 7.15
CA VAL A 257 15.18 4.61 6.95
C VAL A 257 15.56 4.64 5.47
N GLU A 258 16.69 5.28 5.14
CA GLU A 258 17.23 5.34 3.78
C GLU A 258 18.21 4.18 3.56
N LEU A 259 18.01 3.43 2.48
CA LEU A 259 18.85 2.29 2.14
C LEU A 259 19.77 2.63 0.96
N PRO A 260 21.08 2.36 1.07
CA PRO A 260 21.99 2.36 -0.09
C PRO A 260 21.54 1.36 -1.16
N PRO A 261 22.00 1.49 -2.44
CA PRO A 261 21.49 0.70 -3.55
C PRO A 261 21.52 -0.82 -3.34
N LEU A 262 22.63 -1.38 -2.84
CA LEU A 262 22.74 -2.82 -2.66
C LEU A 262 21.87 -3.37 -1.51
N PRO A 263 21.84 -2.78 -0.32
CA PRO A 263 20.82 -3.07 0.70
C PRO A 263 19.39 -2.92 0.20
N PHE A 264 19.08 -1.88 -0.59
CA PHE A 264 17.77 -1.68 -1.18
C PHE A 264 17.33 -2.86 -2.06
N LEU A 265 18.24 -3.35 -2.94
CA LEU A 265 17.98 -4.53 -3.78
C LEU A 265 17.84 -5.82 -2.96
N LYS A 266 18.63 -5.99 -1.90
CA LYS A 266 18.50 -7.12 -0.98
C LYS A 266 17.11 -7.12 -0.31
N GLU A 267 16.65 -5.96 0.12
CA GLU A 267 15.33 -5.81 0.73
C GLU A 267 14.19 -6.17 -0.24
N GLN A 268 14.34 -5.92 -1.56
CA GLN A 268 13.34 -6.37 -2.53
C GLN A 268 13.16 -7.90 -2.52
N ILE A 269 14.24 -8.65 -2.31
CA ILE A 269 14.17 -10.11 -2.21
C ILE A 269 13.55 -10.52 -0.86
N MET A 270 13.97 -9.88 0.23
CA MET A 270 13.55 -10.26 1.58
C MET A 270 12.07 -9.94 1.83
N MET A 271 11.61 -8.74 1.46
CA MET A 271 10.22 -8.32 1.70
C MET A 271 9.18 -9.08 0.87
N LEU A 272 9.58 -9.64 -0.26
CA LEU A 272 8.71 -10.51 -1.08
C LEU A 272 8.80 -11.98 -0.68
N GLY A 273 9.77 -12.33 0.18
CA GLY A 273 10.13 -13.70 0.51
C GLY A 273 11.15 -14.29 -0.47
N PRO A 274 12.31 -14.78 0.01
CA PRO A 274 13.45 -15.14 -0.85
C PRO A 274 13.12 -16.10 -1.99
N LEU A 275 12.20 -17.06 -1.76
CA LEU A 275 11.84 -18.06 -2.77
C LEU A 275 10.94 -17.49 -3.88
N THR A 276 10.19 -16.44 -3.63
CA THR A 276 9.46 -15.74 -4.71
C THR A 276 10.40 -15.02 -5.66
N GLY A 277 11.65 -14.75 -5.23
CA GLY A 277 12.73 -14.25 -6.07
C GLY A 277 12.95 -15.10 -7.32
N LEU A 278 12.81 -16.42 -7.19
CA LEU A 278 12.91 -17.35 -8.33
C LEU A 278 11.81 -17.10 -9.39
N ILE A 279 10.71 -16.51 -8.99
CA ILE A 279 9.58 -16.25 -9.88
C ILE A 279 9.72 -14.87 -10.53
N TRP A 280 9.85 -13.79 -9.74
CA TRP A 280 9.88 -12.44 -10.32
C TRP A 280 11.16 -12.13 -11.09
N ILE A 281 12.34 -12.66 -10.66
CA ILE A 281 13.59 -12.49 -11.41
C ILE A 281 13.51 -13.23 -12.75
N ALA A 282 12.98 -14.46 -12.75
CA ALA A 282 12.73 -15.20 -14.00
C ALA A 282 11.73 -14.46 -14.88
N GLY A 283 10.69 -13.83 -14.29
CA GLY A 283 9.72 -13.01 -14.99
C GLY A 283 10.35 -11.78 -15.65
N LEU A 284 11.22 -11.07 -14.94
CA LEU A 284 11.97 -9.95 -15.50
C LEU A 284 12.86 -10.42 -16.66
N GLY A 285 13.57 -11.53 -16.47
CA GLY A 285 14.38 -12.14 -17.54
C GLY A 285 13.55 -12.55 -18.76
N PHE A 286 12.36 -13.10 -18.56
CA PHE A 286 11.43 -13.42 -19.62
C PHE A 286 11.01 -12.18 -20.43
N LEU A 287 10.62 -11.11 -19.75
CA LEU A 287 10.17 -9.87 -20.39
C LEU A 287 11.31 -9.18 -21.18
N LEU A 288 12.55 -9.22 -20.68
CA LEU A 288 13.66 -8.48 -21.28
C LEU A 288 14.36 -9.28 -22.40
N PHE A 289 14.56 -10.58 -22.22
CA PHE A 289 15.48 -11.36 -23.02
C PHE A 289 14.82 -12.50 -23.82
N HIS A 290 13.73 -13.09 -23.34
CA HIS A 290 13.09 -14.23 -24.00
C HIS A 290 12.37 -13.82 -25.29
N GLY A 291 12.47 -14.64 -26.35
CA GLY A 291 11.90 -14.33 -27.67
C GLY A 291 10.41 -13.94 -27.65
N GLU A 292 9.58 -14.71 -26.96
CA GLU A 292 8.15 -14.45 -26.84
C GLU A 292 7.86 -13.29 -25.86
N GLY A 293 8.69 -13.12 -24.83
CA GLY A 293 8.57 -12.02 -23.86
C GLY A 293 8.89 -10.64 -24.46
N LYS A 294 9.64 -10.59 -25.56
CA LYS A 294 10.03 -9.33 -26.23
C LYS A 294 8.84 -8.46 -26.63
N ARG A 295 7.68 -9.07 -26.92
CA ARG A 295 6.44 -8.34 -27.19
C ARG A 295 5.99 -7.50 -25.99
N TYR A 296 6.29 -7.96 -24.79
CA TYR A 296 5.89 -7.34 -23.51
C TYR A 296 7.06 -6.64 -22.80
N ARG A 297 8.13 -6.33 -23.53
CA ARG A 297 9.35 -5.70 -22.98
C ARG A 297 9.05 -4.38 -22.28
N VAL A 298 7.97 -3.69 -22.68
CA VAL A 298 7.47 -2.48 -22.01
C VAL A 298 7.34 -2.70 -20.50
N LEU A 299 6.84 -3.84 -20.03
CA LEU A 299 6.67 -4.13 -18.61
C LEU A 299 8.01 -4.28 -17.88
N GLY A 300 8.96 -4.98 -18.48
CA GLY A 300 10.32 -5.13 -17.92
C GLY A 300 11.06 -3.80 -17.81
N VAL A 301 10.95 -2.95 -18.84
CA VAL A 301 11.56 -1.61 -18.83
C VAL A 301 10.85 -0.70 -17.81
N THR A 302 9.52 -0.77 -17.71
CA THR A 302 8.76 -0.05 -16.68
C THR A 302 9.25 -0.40 -15.28
N TYR A 303 9.45 -1.69 -14.98
CA TYR A 303 9.99 -2.11 -13.68
C TYR A 303 11.38 -1.51 -13.44
N LEU A 304 12.30 -1.61 -14.40
CA LEU A 304 13.66 -1.09 -14.26
C LEU A 304 13.68 0.44 -14.09
N ALA A 305 12.83 1.15 -14.83
CA ALA A 305 12.70 2.60 -14.71
C ALA A 305 12.16 2.98 -13.33
N PHE A 306 11.13 2.27 -12.84
CA PHE A 306 10.55 2.55 -11.53
C PHE A 306 11.52 2.21 -10.39
N LEU A 307 12.24 1.10 -10.48
CA LEU A 307 13.32 0.74 -9.55
C LEU A 307 14.39 1.83 -9.50
N ALA A 308 14.84 2.31 -10.67
CA ALA A 308 15.84 3.38 -10.76
C ALA A 308 15.35 4.69 -10.13
N ILE A 309 14.08 5.07 -10.37
CA ILE A 309 13.45 6.24 -9.76
C ILE A 309 13.44 6.10 -8.23
N MET A 310 13.00 4.96 -7.70
CA MET A 310 12.91 4.74 -6.24
C MET A 310 14.30 4.75 -5.59
N MET A 311 15.30 4.15 -6.22
CA MET A 311 16.69 4.19 -5.72
C MET A 311 17.26 5.62 -5.76
N ALA A 312 17.02 6.39 -6.82
CA ALA A 312 17.51 7.77 -6.96
C ALA A 312 16.84 8.74 -5.95
N LEU A 313 15.58 8.50 -5.61
CA LEU A 313 14.82 9.32 -4.67
C LEU A 313 14.93 8.86 -3.21
N HIS A 314 15.70 7.78 -2.93
CA HIS A 314 15.78 7.14 -1.61
C HIS A 314 14.39 6.75 -1.06
N GLY A 315 13.50 6.27 -1.95
CA GLY A 315 12.14 5.87 -1.61
C GLY A 315 12.12 4.70 -0.62
N LYS A 316 11.04 4.59 0.15
CA LYS A 316 10.85 3.42 1.03
C LYS A 316 10.86 2.13 0.19
N ASN A 317 11.52 1.09 0.71
CA ASN A 317 11.71 -0.18 -0.01
C ASN A 317 10.39 -0.80 -0.50
N TYR A 318 9.33 -0.75 0.31
CA TYR A 318 8.02 -1.33 0.00
C TYR A 318 7.20 -0.55 -1.06
N TYR A 319 7.65 0.63 -1.50
CA TYR A 319 6.98 1.37 -2.59
C TYR A 319 7.03 0.63 -3.93
N LEU A 320 7.94 -0.35 -4.06
CA LEU A 320 7.95 -1.22 -5.23
C LEU A 320 6.92 -2.38 -5.14
N ALA A 321 6.34 -2.65 -3.98
CA ALA A 321 5.43 -3.80 -3.81
C ALA A 321 4.32 -3.87 -4.89
N PRO A 322 3.64 -2.78 -5.26
CA PRO A 322 2.54 -2.81 -6.23
C PRO A 322 2.91 -3.25 -7.65
N ILE A 323 4.20 -3.19 -8.04
CA ILE A 323 4.63 -3.53 -9.41
C ILE A 323 5.00 -5.01 -9.59
N TYR A 324 5.27 -5.74 -8.50
CA TYR A 324 5.73 -7.13 -8.57
C TYR A 324 4.71 -8.14 -9.11
N PRO A 325 3.39 -8.00 -8.95
CA PRO A 325 2.43 -8.96 -9.49
C PRO A 325 2.57 -9.17 -11.00
N MET A 326 2.94 -8.13 -11.78
CA MET A 326 3.22 -8.30 -13.21
C MET A 326 4.47 -9.15 -13.48
N LEU A 327 5.50 -9.07 -12.61
CA LEU A 327 6.70 -9.90 -12.71
C LEU A 327 6.43 -11.34 -12.28
N PHE A 328 5.58 -11.55 -11.26
CA PHE A 328 5.11 -12.88 -10.89
C PHE A 328 4.32 -13.52 -12.01
N ALA A 329 3.44 -12.75 -12.69
CA ALA A 329 2.70 -13.21 -13.87
C ALA A 329 3.65 -13.68 -14.99
N ALA A 330 4.63 -12.86 -15.35
CA ALA A 330 5.65 -13.18 -16.35
C ALA A 330 6.52 -14.39 -15.94
N GLY A 331 6.86 -14.49 -14.65
CA GLY A 331 7.63 -15.60 -14.09
C GLY A 331 6.87 -16.93 -14.13
N GLY A 332 5.58 -16.91 -13.83
CA GLY A 332 4.72 -18.07 -13.99
C GLY A 332 4.73 -18.58 -15.43
N VAL A 333 4.64 -17.68 -16.42
CA VAL A 333 4.72 -18.02 -17.85
C VAL A 333 6.10 -18.59 -18.20
N PHE A 334 7.18 -17.96 -17.71
CA PHE A 334 8.54 -18.48 -17.92
C PHE A 334 8.66 -19.93 -17.41
N TRP A 335 8.29 -20.20 -16.18
CA TRP A 335 8.42 -21.53 -15.60
C TRP A 335 7.53 -22.57 -16.30
N GLN A 336 6.32 -22.19 -16.73
CA GLN A 336 5.47 -23.07 -17.53
C GLN A 336 6.17 -23.51 -18.82
N LYS A 337 6.76 -22.56 -19.56
CA LYS A 337 7.48 -22.83 -20.81
C LYS A 337 8.78 -23.61 -20.58
N PHE A 338 9.52 -23.25 -19.55
CA PHE A 338 10.76 -23.93 -19.16
C PHE A 338 10.50 -25.44 -18.92
N PHE A 339 9.50 -25.78 -18.12
CA PHE A 339 9.15 -27.18 -17.87
C PHE A 339 8.53 -27.90 -19.08
N ALA A 340 7.92 -27.19 -20.02
CA ALA A 340 7.47 -27.77 -21.28
C ALA A 340 8.64 -28.18 -22.18
N ALA A 341 9.69 -27.33 -22.20
CA ALA A 341 10.91 -27.59 -22.99
C ALA A 341 11.85 -28.63 -22.35
N HIS A 342 11.83 -28.77 -21.01
CA HIS A 342 12.78 -29.64 -20.27
C HIS A 342 12.03 -30.80 -19.59
N SER A 343 11.76 -31.89 -20.33
CA SER A 343 10.99 -33.03 -19.84
C SER A 343 11.56 -33.70 -18.59
N ARG A 344 12.89 -33.73 -18.44
CA ARG A 344 13.61 -34.28 -17.27
C ARG A 344 13.33 -33.52 -15.98
N LEU A 345 12.92 -32.25 -16.06
CA LEU A 345 12.64 -31.38 -14.92
C LEU A 345 11.14 -31.25 -14.61
N ARG A 346 10.28 -32.08 -15.25
CA ARG A 346 8.81 -32.01 -15.01
C ARG A 346 8.41 -32.24 -13.56
N TRP A 347 9.21 -33.01 -12.80
CA TRP A 347 8.95 -33.21 -11.36
C TRP A 347 9.04 -31.90 -10.56
N VAL A 348 9.91 -30.96 -10.97
CA VAL A 348 10.04 -29.63 -10.32
C VAL A 348 8.73 -28.83 -10.46
N LYS A 349 7.95 -29.04 -11.53
CA LYS A 349 6.61 -28.46 -11.71
C LYS A 349 5.67 -28.78 -10.54
N VAL A 350 5.86 -29.93 -9.89
CA VAL A 350 5.08 -30.35 -8.73
C VAL A 350 5.70 -29.86 -7.42
N VAL A 351 7.01 -29.77 -7.36
CA VAL A 351 7.75 -29.36 -6.16
C VAL A 351 7.69 -27.85 -5.94
N LEU A 352 7.85 -27.05 -7.00
CA LEU A 352 7.91 -25.59 -6.91
C LEU A 352 6.72 -24.97 -6.15
N PRO A 353 5.44 -25.25 -6.50
CA PRO A 353 4.32 -24.71 -5.74
C PRO A 353 4.30 -25.15 -4.26
N ARG A 354 4.72 -26.40 -3.97
CA ARG A 354 4.78 -26.90 -2.58
C ARG A 354 5.82 -26.16 -1.76
N VAL A 355 6.99 -25.94 -2.33
CA VAL A 355 8.08 -25.17 -1.67
C VAL A 355 7.65 -23.73 -1.43
N LEU A 356 6.94 -23.11 -2.37
CA LEU A 356 6.35 -21.77 -2.19
C LEU A 356 5.34 -21.77 -1.03
N VAL A 357 4.44 -22.77 -0.96
CA VAL A 357 3.47 -22.88 0.16
C VAL A 357 4.18 -22.99 1.50
N VAL A 358 5.18 -23.87 1.60
CA VAL A 358 5.97 -24.04 2.86
C VAL A 358 6.65 -22.72 3.24
N SER A 359 7.25 -22.03 2.26
CA SER A 359 7.86 -20.71 2.47
C SER A 359 6.85 -19.68 2.99
N GLY A 360 5.63 -19.67 2.43
CA GLY A 360 4.55 -18.79 2.90
C GLY A 360 4.15 -19.09 4.34
N ILE A 361 3.94 -20.37 4.68
CA ILE A 361 3.57 -20.79 6.05
C ILE A 361 4.63 -20.32 7.07
N VAL A 362 5.91 -20.44 6.73
CA VAL A 362 7.02 -19.95 7.57
C VAL A 362 7.02 -18.41 7.65
N ALA A 363 6.65 -17.72 6.58
CA ALA A 363 6.65 -16.25 6.55
C ALA A 363 5.42 -15.62 7.22
N PHE A 364 4.28 -16.32 7.31
CA PHE A 364 3.02 -15.76 7.82
C PHE A 364 3.15 -15.13 9.21
N PRO A 365 3.79 -15.75 10.21
CA PRO A 365 3.92 -15.15 11.55
C PRO A 365 4.79 -13.90 11.59
N LEU A 366 5.58 -13.64 10.55
CA LEU A 366 6.41 -12.41 10.46
C LEU A 366 5.57 -11.16 10.16
N VAL A 367 4.38 -11.33 9.56
CA VAL A 367 3.58 -10.23 8.99
C VAL A 367 2.09 -10.30 9.33
N LEU A 368 1.61 -11.45 9.80
CA LEU A 368 0.25 -11.64 10.28
C LEU A 368 0.25 -11.89 11.80
N PRO A 369 -0.71 -11.36 12.55
CA PRO A 369 -0.80 -11.53 14.00
C PRO A 369 -1.29 -12.95 14.37
N ILE A 370 -0.50 -13.97 14.01
CA ILE A 370 -0.80 -15.39 14.26
C ILE A 370 -0.30 -15.81 15.63
N LEU A 371 0.92 -15.38 16.01
CA LEU A 371 1.54 -15.67 17.28
C LEU A 371 1.14 -14.64 18.35
N PRO A 372 1.14 -15.01 19.65
CA PRO A 372 1.09 -14.03 20.73
C PRO A 372 2.30 -13.08 20.67
N PRO A 373 2.19 -11.81 21.12
CA PRO A 373 3.25 -10.82 21.00
C PRO A 373 4.58 -11.24 21.62
N ASP A 374 4.57 -11.92 22.76
CA ASP A 374 5.75 -12.44 23.47
C ASP A 374 6.50 -13.52 22.67
N ARG A 375 5.86 -14.17 21.70
CA ARG A 375 6.46 -15.23 20.87
C ARG A 375 7.08 -14.72 19.58
N ILE A 376 6.80 -13.48 19.16
CA ILE A 376 7.31 -12.92 17.91
C ILE A 376 8.83 -12.74 17.96
N GLY A 377 9.37 -12.16 19.04
CA GLY A 377 10.81 -11.98 19.20
C GLY A 377 11.60 -13.29 19.10
N PRO A 378 11.27 -14.33 19.89
CA PRO A 378 11.88 -15.65 19.75
C PRO A 378 11.75 -16.26 18.34
N TYR A 379 10.61 -16.06 17.67
CA TYR A 379 10.41 -16.56 16.31
C TYR A 379 11.31 -15.86 15.29
N LEU A 380 11.43 -14.52 15.34
CA LEU A 380 12.35 -13.76 14.53
C LEU A 380 13.80 -14.22 14.72
N GLN A 381 14.21 -14.40 15.98
CA GLN A 381 15.54 -14.87 16.33
C GLN A 381 15.84 -16.27 15.78
N ALA A 382 14.87 -17.19 15.86
CA ALA A 382 15.00 -18.54 15.31
C ALA A 382 15.18 -18.56 13.78
N LEU A 383 14.62 -17.56 13.08
CA LEU A 383 14.78 -17.39 11.63
C LEU A 383 15.99 -16.52 11.24
N GLY A 384 16.74 -15.96 12.19
CA GLY A 384 17.82 -15.03 11.93
C GLY A 384 17.37 -13.72 11.30
N VAL A 385 16.11 -13.30 11.55
CA VAL A 385 15.51 -12.08 11.04
C VAL A 385 15.51 -11.01 12.14
N GLY A 386 15.99 -9.82 11.81
CA GLY A 386 15.96 -8.67 12.73
C GLY A 386 14.57 -8.03 12.84
N VAL A 387 14.38 -7.24 13.89
CA VAL A 387 13.17 -6.42 14.04
C VAL A 387 13.16 -5.34 12.96
N SER A 388 12.17 -5.39 12.08
CA SER A 388 12.02 -4.42 10.98
C SER A 388 11.42 -3.11 11.46
N ARG A 389 11.95 -2.00 10.94
CA ARG A 389 11.43 -0.65 11.15
C ARG A 389 11.55 0.16 9.86
N THR A 390 10.63 1.08 9.65
CA THR A 390 10.60 1.98 8.50
C THR A 390 10.97 3.41 8.88
N GLU A 391 10.95 3.73 10.20
CA GLU A 391 11.26 5.05 10.75
C GLU A 391 12.46 4.98 11.69
N THR A 392 13.29 6.02 11.68
CA THR A 392 14.58 6.05 12.39
C THR A 392 14.45 6.32 13.89
N HIS A 393 13.48 7.15 14.26
CA HIS A 393 13.29 7.65 15.63
C HIS A 393 12.40 6.77 16.51
N MET A 394 11.96 5.64 16.00
CA MET A 394 11.08 4.72 16.71
C MET A 394 11.75 3.38 16.96
N SER A 395 11.57 2.85 18.16
CA SER A 395 12.03 1.51 18.53
C SER A 395 10.93 0.74 19.24
N SER A 396 10.99 -0.58 19.16
CA SER A 396 10.08 -1.47 19.84
C SER A 396 10.70 -2.86 19.97
N THR A 397 10.17 -3.69 20.85
CA THR A 397 10.49 -5.11 20.95
C THR A 397 9.88 -5.94 19.80
N LEU A 398 8.84 -5.40 19.16
CA LEU A 398 8.16 -5.98 18.01
C LEU A 398 8.54 -5.25 16.71
N PRO A 399 8.39 -5.89 15.53
CA PRO A 399 8.37 -5.16 14.26
C PRO A 399 7.37 -4.00 14.31
N GLN A 400 7.75 -2.84 13.74
CA GLN A 400 6.95 -1.62 13.80
C GLN A 400 5.48 -1.84 13.41
N HIS A 401 5.24 -2.63 12.38
CA HIS A 401 3.90 -2.90 11.87
C HIS A 401 2.99 -3.67 12.85
N PHE A 402 3.55 -4.32 13.88
CA PHE A 402 2.80 -4.87 14.99
C PHE A 402 2.76 -3.92 16.18
N ALA A 403 3.89 -3.28 16.50
CA ALA A 403 4.00 -2.41 17.66
C ALA A 403 3.02 -1.23 17.61
N ASP A 404 2.76 -0.69 16.43
CA ASP A 404 1.78 0.39 16.20
C ASP A 404 0.31 -0.05 16.44
N GLU A 405 0.05 -1.33 16.74
CA GLU A 405 -1.29 -1.85 17.06
C GLU A 405 -1.58 -1.92 18.56
N PHE A 406 -0.63 -1.56 19.44
CA PHE A 406 -0.75 -1.75 20.89
C PHE A 406 -0.86 -0.43 21.67
N GLY A 407 -1.53 -0.49 22.82
CA GLY A 407 -1.55 0.57 23.83
C GLY A 407 -2.70 1.57 23.73
N TRP A 408 -3.45 1.61 22.63
CA TRP A 408 -4.45 2.63 22.38
C TRP A 408 -5.63 2.63 23.37
N PRO A 409 -6.33 1.50 23.63
CA PRO A 409 -7.43 1.47 24.60
C PRO A 409 -6.98 1.79 26.02
N GLU A 410 -5.82 1.29 26.45
CA GLU A 410 -5.25 1.51 27.78
C GLU A 410 -4.88 2.98 27.98
N MET A 411 -4.27 3.60 26.99
CA MET A 411 -3.95 5.02 26.99
C MET A 411 -5.22 5.86 27.16
N VAL A 412 -6.26 5.58 26.37
CA VAL A 412 -7.53 6.33 26.44
C VAL A 412 -8.21 6.13 27.81
N ALA A 413 -8.16 4.92 28.39
CA ALA A 413 -8.70 4.68 29.73
C ALA A 413 -7.96 5.48 30.81
N GLN A 414 -6.62 5.60 30.73
CA GLN A 414 -5.84 6.43 31.64
C GLN A 414 -6.18 7.92 31.50
N VAL A 415 -6.30 8.43 30.28
CA VAL A 415 -6.73 9.81 30.00
C VAL A 415 -8.12 10.06 30.56
N ALA A 416 -9.03 9.11 30.42
CA ALA A 416 -10.38 9.19 30.96
C ALA A 416 -10.38 9.28 32.49
N GLY A 417 -9.50 8.53 33.16
CA GLY A 417 -9.33 8.62 34.62
C GLY A 417 -8.89 10.02 35.06
N VAL A 418 -7.90 10.61 34.35
CA VAL A 418 -7.46 11.99 34.62
C VAL A 418 -8.59 12.99 34.40
N TYR A 419 -9.26 12.92 33.25
CA TYR A 419 -10.34 13.84 32.89
C TYR A 419 -11.53 13.77 33.87
N GLN A 420 -11.92 12.56 34.29
CA GLN A 420 -13.04 12.36 35.22
C GLN A 420 -12.71 12.77 36.67
N ALA A 421 -11.43 12.74 37.08
CA ALA A 421 -10.99 13.20 38.39
C ALA A 421 -11.00 14.73 38.53
N MET A 422 -11.03 15.48 37.42
CA MET A 422 -11.08 16.94 37.44
C MET A 422 -12.41 17.48 37.98
N PRO A 423 -12.42 18.64 38.67
CA PRO A 423 -13.65 19.35 39.02
C PRO A 423 -14.51 19.63 37.78
N ALA A 424 -15.82 19.61 37.94
CA ALA A 424 -16.76 19.74 36.81
C ALA A 424 -16.57 21.05 36.01
N GLU A 425 -16.25 22.15 36.69
CA GLU A 425 -16.00 23.46 36.07
C GLU A 425 -14.71 23.47 35.24
N GLU A 426 -13.65 22.87 35.74
CA GLU A 426 -12.38 22.74 35.04
C GLU A 426 -12.53 21.75 33.84
N ARG A 427 -13.17 20.62 34.09
CA ARG A 427 -13.40 19.59 33.07
C ARG A 427 -14.15 20.15 31.85
N ALA A 428 -15.13 21.05 32.05
CA ALA A 428 -15.89 21.67 30.96
C ALA A 428 -15.00 22.56 30.05
N LYS A 429 -13.86 23.04 30.55
CA LYS A 429 -12.92 23.89 29.83
C LYS A 429 -11.66 23.14 29.36
N THR A 430 -11.50 21.88 29.77
CA THR A 430 -10.33 21.08 29.49
C THR A 430 -10.37 20.50 28.10
N ALA A 431 -9.36 20.78 27.27
CA ALA A 431 -9.12 20.10 26.00
C ALA A 431 -8.12 18.95 26.17
N ILE A 432 -8.25 17.93 25.32
CA ILE A 432 -7.25 16.87 25.20
C ILE A 432 -6.39 17.20 23.98
N LEU A 433 -5.16 17.67 24.22
CA LEU A 433 -4.19 18.05 23.19
C LEU A 433 -3.24 16.88 22.93
N ALA A 434 -3.41 16.20 21.81
CA ALA A 434 -2.55 15.11 21.38
C ALA A 434 -1.40 15.63 20.51
N GLY A 435 -0.17 15.22 20.82
CA GLY A 435 1.03 15.58 20.07
C GLY A 435 1.13 14.89 18.70
N ASN A 436 0.41 13.77 18.50
CA ASN A 436 0.38 13.09 17.22
C ASN A 436 -1.04 12.64 16.83
N TYR A 437 -1.23 12.37 15.52
CA TYR A 437 -2.52 11.96 14.95
C TYR A 437 -3.02 10.59 15.47
N GLY A 438 -2.11 9.69 15.85
CA GLY A 438 -2.46 8.36 16.37
C GLY A 438 -3.15 8.46 17.72
N SER A 439 -2.55 9.20 18.67
CA SER A 439 -3.14 9.49 19.98
C SER A 439 -4.44 10.29 19.83
N ALA A 440 -4.49 11.29 18.93
CA ALA A 440 -5.70 12.04 18.64
C ALA A 440 -6.82 11.13 18.13
N GLY A 441 -6.54 10.29 17.13
CA GLY A 441 -7.48 9.32 16.58
C GLY A 441 -7.95 8.29 17.60
N ALA A 442 -7.07 7.86 18.51
CA ALA A 442 -7.44 6.95 19.59
C ALA A 442 -8.43 7.60 20.57
N ILE A 443 -8.21 8.85 20.97
CA ILE A 443 -9.14 9.62 21.81
C ILE A 443 -10.48 9.77 21.09
N ASP A 444 -10.48 10.15 19.82
CA ASP A 444 -11.70 10.35 19.05
C ASP A 444 -12.51 9.06 18.87
N PHE A 445 -11.82 7.91 18.72
CA PHE A 445 -12.46 6.62 18.50
C PHE A 445 -12.92 5.92 19.78
N PHE A 446 -12.04 5.83 20.78
CA PHE A 446 -12.33 5.12 22.04
C PHE A 446 -12.92 6.02 23.12
N GLY A 447 -12.63 7.32 23.09
CA GLY A 447 -12.99 8.29 24.15
C GLY A 447 -14.49 8.45 24.39
N PRO A 448 -15.39 8.40 23.37
CA PRO A 448 -16.83 8.50 23.57
C PRO A 448 -17.40 7.47 24.57
N ARG A 449 -16.78 6.29 24.68
CA ARG A 449 -17.17 5.24 25.67
C ARG A 449 -16.96 5.69 27.12
N TYR A 450 -16.06 6.65 27.32
CA TYR A 450 -15.69 7.20 28.62
C TYR A 450 -16.24 8.63 28.84
N GLY A 451 -17.01 9.16 27.89
CA GLY A 451 -17.51 10.54 27.94
C GLY A 451 -16.42 11.59 27.72
N LEU A 452 -15.30 11.24 27.08
CA LEU A 452 -14.26 12.19 26.72
C LEU A 452 -14.73 13.10 25.57
N PRO A 453 -14.33 14.40 25.60
CA PRO A 453 -14.54 15.28 24.46
C PRO A 453 -13.63 14.85 23.29
N PRO A 454 -13.98 15.24 22.06
CA PRO A 454 -13.09 15.04 20.92
C PRO A 454 -11.76 15.74 21.12
N SER A 455 -10.67 15.07 20.68
CA SER A 455 -9.31 15.60 20.80
C SER A 455 -9.08 16.84 19.93
N ILE A 456 -8.03 17.57 20.26
CA ILE A 456 -7.38 18.54 19.37
C ILE A 456 -5.93 18.10 19.15
N SER A 457 -5.41 18.35 17.95
CA SER A 457 -4.01 18.11 17.62
C SER A 457 -3.57 19.07 16.51
N ALA A 458 -2.33 19.48 16.56
CA ALA A 458 -1.73 20.29 15.51
C ALA A 458 -0.88 19.44 14.53
N HIS A 459 -0.98 18.11 14.62
CA HIS A 459 -0.27 17.18 13.78
C HIS A 459 -1.09 16.85 12.53
N GLN A 460 -0.42 16.83 11.36
CA GLN A 460 -0.99 16.50 10.06
C GLN A 460 -2.34 17.23 9.80
N ASN A 461 -3.36 16.54 9.35
CA ASN A 461 -4.63 17.16 8.96
C ASN A 461 -5.46 17.68 10.16
N TYR A 462 -5.21 17.20 11.36
CA TYR A 462 -5.83 17.72 12.58
C TYR A 462 -5.55 19.23 12.77
N TYR A 463 -4.39 19.73 12.30
CA TYR A 463 -4.07 21.15 12.33
C TYR A 463 -5.16 22.01 11.68
N TYR A 464 -5.72 21.57 10.55
CA TYR A 464 -6.76 22.29 9.82
C TYR A 464 -8.14 22.20 10.48
N TRP A 465 -8.39 21.17 11.30
CA TRP A 465 -9.65 21.08 12.07
C TRP A 465 -9.62 22.00 13.29
N GLY A 466 -8.45 22.52 13.66
CA GLY A 466 -8.25 23.55 14.65
C GLY A 466 -8.41 23.08 16.08
N PHE A 467 -8.49 24.05 16.97
CA PHE A 467 -8.57 23.85 18.41
C PHE A 467 -10.01 24.01 18.95
N ARG A 468 -11.01 23.93 18.07
CA ARG A 468 -12.46 24.05 18.41
C ARG A 468 -12.76 25.35 19.16
N GLN A 469 -13.42 25.30 20.31
CA GLN A 469 -13.78 26.45 21.13
C GLN A 469 -12.89 26.60 22.38
N TYR A 470 -11.82 25.81 22.48
CA TYR A 470 -10.96 25.85 23.64
C TYR A 470 -10.06 27.08 23.64
N THR A 471 -9.86 27.66 24.84
CA THR A 471 -9.05 28.85 25.05
C THR A 471 -7.64 28.52 25.54
N GLY A 472 -7.44 27.29 26.07
CA GLY A 472 -6.20 26.84 26.67
C GLY A 472 -6.16 27.07 28.21
N GLU A 473 -7.32 27.21 28.85
CA GLU A 473 -7.40 27.34 30.31
C GLU A 473 -6.99 26.06 31.04
N SER A 474 -7.26 24.88 30.48
CA SER A 474 -6.80 23.59 31.00
C SER A 474 -6.60 22.63 29.81
N LEU A 475 -5.48 21.90 29.80
CA LEU A 475 -5.16 20.93 28.76
C LEU A 475 -4.65 19.63 29.38
N ILE A 476 -5.16 18.49 28.89
CA ILE A 476 -4.51 17.19 29.05
C ILE A 476 -3.65 16.98 27.81
N MET A 477 -2.32 16.91 27.99
CA MET A 477 -1.35 16.87 26.89
C MET A 477 -0.79 15.45 26.78
N LEU A 478 -0.83 14.89 25.56
CA LEU A 478 -0.36 13.56 25.23
C LEU A 478 0.80 13.65 24.25
N ASN A 479 1.84 12.84 24.43
CA ASN A 479 3.07 12.85 23.61
C ASN A 479 3.82 14.20 23.63
N TRP A 480 3.77 14.91 24.74
CA TRP A 480 4.55 16.11 24.99
C TRP A 480 5.68 15.84 25.98
N GLN A 481 6.83 16.47 25.78
CA GLN A 481 7.91 16.48 26.77
C GLN A 481 7.60 17.50 27.87
N LEU A 482 8.00 17.18 29.09
CA LEU A 482 7.76 18.07 30.24
C LEU A 482 8.34 19.48 30.02
N ASP A 483 9.57 19.55 29.54
CA ASP A 483 10.28 20.83 29.31
C ASP A 483 9.55 21.69 28.26
N ASP A 484 9.02 21.07 27.20
CA ASP A 484 8.25 21.78 26.18
C ASP A 484 6.90 22.26 26.73
N ALA A 485 6.21 21.42 27.50
CA ALA A 485 4.97 21.81 28.15
C ALA A 485 5.17 22.97 29.12
N GLN A 486 6.25 22.98 29.92
CA GLN A 486 6.60 24.07 30.85
C GLN A 486 6.90 25.41 30.15
N GLN A 487 7.37 25.37 28.89
CA GLN A 487 7.56 26.61 28.12
C GLN A 487 6.21 27.30 27.81
N TRP A 488 5.17 26.54 27.57
CA TRP A 488 3.86 27.01 27.12
C TRP A 488 2.85 27.18 28.26
N CYS A 489 2.95 26.39 29.33
CA CYS A 489 1.98 26.35 30.42
C CYS A 489 2.43 27.21 31.60
N ASN A 490 1.47 27.80 32.34
CA ASN A 490 1.73 28.48 33.61
C ASN A 490 2.22 27.51 34.70
N SER A 491 1.60 26.34 34.78
CA SER A 491 2.07 25.19 35.57
C SER A 491 1.71 23.89 34.89
N VAL A 492 2.50 22.85 35.17
CA VAL A 492 2.32 21.51 34.60
C VAL A 492 2.34 20.51 35.75
N GLU A 493 1.33 19.64 35.80
CA GLU A 493 1.24 18.49 36.69
C GLU A 493 1.49 17.21 35.89
N GLU A 494 2.27 16.29 36.45
CA GLU A 494 2.50 14.99 35.86
C GLU A 494 1.40 14.01 36.30
N GLY A 495 0.71 13.43 35.31
CA GLY A 495 -0.31 12.39 35.47
C GLY A 495 0.27 10.97 35.33
N PRO A 496 -0.56 10.00 34.93
CA PRO A 496 -0.14 8.62 34.75
C PRO A 496 0.84 8.44 33.60
N LYS A 497 1.66 7.37 33.69
CA LYS A 497 2.56 6.97 32.60
C LYS A 497 1.85 5.99 31.67
N VAL A 498 1.81 6.36 30.40
CA VAL A 498 1.45 5.44 29.32
C VAL A 498 2.67 4.59 28.99
N ASN A 499 2.56 3.28 29.11
CA ASN A 499 3.69 2.36 28.93
C ASN A 499 3.19 0.95 28.64
N ASN A 500 2.80 0.69 27.41
CA ASN A 500 2.51 -0.66 26.96
C ASN A 500 3.80 -1.31 26.42
N PRO A 501 4.26 -2.48 26.93
CA PRO A 501 5.57 -3.06 26.62
C PRO A 501 5.71 -3.48 25.15
N TYR A 502 4.61 -3.59 24.41
CA TYR A 502 4.60 -3.97 22.99
C TYR A 502 4.43 -2.78 22.05
N ALA A 503 4.05 -1.60 22.58
CA ALA A 503 3.88 -0.40 21.79
C ALA A 503 5.22 0.19 21.32
N MET A 504 5.15 1.11 20.35
CA MET A 504 6.31 1.89 19.92
C MET A 504 6.80 2.81 21.02
N SER A 505 8.09 3.08 21.06
CA SER A 505 8.71 3.96 22.07
C SER A 505 8.11 5.38 22.10
N LEU A 506 7.59 5.87 20.97
CA LEU A 506 6.88 7.14 20.88
C LEU A 506 5.61 7.17 21.74
N GLU A 507 5.00 6.01 21.97
CA GLU A 507 3.79 5.88 22.77
C GLU A 507 4.09 5.58 24.26
N HIS A 508 5.34 5.78 24.69
CA HIS A 508 5.77 5.71 26.09
C HIS A 508 6.02 7.11 26.60
N TYR A 509 5.06 7.70 27.32
CA TYR A 509 5.14 9.06 27.83
C TYR A 509 4.34 9.23 29.13
N THR A 510 4.56 10.34 29.82
CA THR A 510 3.72 10.77 30.94
C THR A 510 2.60 11.67 30.41
N VAL A 511 1.36 11.42 30.80
CA VAL A 511 0.25 12.35 30.56
C VAL A 511 0.51 13.61 31.35
N LEU A 512 0.51 14.79 30.72
CA LEU A 512 0.73 16.06 31.39
C LEU A 512 -0.57 16.85 31.49
N ILE A 513 -0.76 17.55 32.62
CA ILE A 513 -1.92 18.40 32.85
C ILE A 513 -1.39 19.84 32.92
N CYS A 514 -1.79 20.64 31.94
CA CYS A 514 -1.42 22.05 31.82
C CYS A 514 -2.51 22.92 32.43
N HIS A 515 -2.17 23.64 33.50
CA HIS A 515 -3.07 24.60 34.13
C HIS A 515 -2.87 25.98 33.52
N GLY A 516 -3.52 26.25 32.41
CA GLY A 516 -3.49 27.49 31.66
C GLY A 516 -2.26 27.67 30.78
N LEU A 517 -2.49 27.98 29.51
CA LEU A 517 -1.43 28.42 28.62
C LEU A 517 -0.98 29.86 28.97
N LYS A 518 0.31 30.16 28.81
CA LYS A 518 0.88 31.52 28.94
C LYS A 518 0.38 32.48 27.86
N LYS A 519 -0.13 31.94 26.74
CA LYS A 519 -0.75 32.68 25.64
C LYS A 519 -2.07 31.99 25.26
N PRO A 520 -3.05 32.75 24.75
CA PRO A 520 -4.28 32.12 24.21
C PRO A 520 -3.96 31.03 23.21
N LEU A 521 -4.73 29.94 23.22
CA LEU A 521 -4.51 28.79 22.34
C LEU A 521 -4.52 29.20 20.86
N ALA A 522 -5.30 30.19 20.48
CA ALA A 522 -5.32 30.73 19.11
C ALA A 522 -3.97 31.33 18.68
N GLU A 523 -3.23 31.95 19.60
CA GLU A 523 -1.90 32.51 19.33
C GLU A 523 -0.82 31.43 19.37
N ALA A 524 -0.99 30.39 20.20
CA ALA A 524 -0.07 29.26 20.33
C ALA A 524 -0.19 28.26 19.18
N TRP A 525 -1.37 28.10 18.60
CA TRP A 525 -1.69 27.06 17.62
C TRP A 525 -0.74 26.98 16.42
N PRO A 526 -0.33 28.09 15.77
CA PRO A 526 0.63 28.03 14.66
C PRO A 526 1.99 27.45 15.04
N TYR A 527 2.41 27.58 16.31
CA TYR A 527 3.69 27.07 16.82
C TYR A 527 3.64 25.58 17.15
N PHE A 528 2.44 25.03 17.37
CA PHE A 528 2.24 23.60 17.63
C PHE A 528 2.18 22.77 16.34
N LYS A 529 2.13 23.42 15.18
CA LYS A 529 2.02 22.78 13.88
C LYS A 529 3.16 21.79 13.62
N VAL A 530 2.81 20.53 13.39
CA VAL A 530 3.74 19.44 13.06
C VAL A 530 3.25 18.76 11.79
N TRP A 531 4.05 18.82 10.75
CA TRP A 531 3.84 18.14 9.47
C TRP A 531 5.12 17.37 9.14
N ASP A 532 5.14 16.06 9.48
CA ASP A 532 6.30 15.20 9.27
C ASP A 532 5.94 13.69 9.25
#